data_67d2a7e86054c2b93c9fd8de1d35cb11
#
_entry.id   67d2a7e86054c2b93c9fd8de1d35cb11
#
_cell.length_a   1.000
_cell.length_b   1.000
_cell.length_c   1.000
_cell.angle_alpha   90.00
_cell.angle_beta   90.00
_cell.angle_gamma   90.00
#
_symmetry.space_group_name_H-M   'P 1'
#
loop_
_entity.id
_entity.type
_entity.pdbx_description
1 polymer ?
#
loop_
_entity_poly.entity_id
_entity_poly.type
_entity_poly.pdbx_seq_one_letter_code
_entity_poly.pdbx_strand_id
1 'polypeptide(L)'
;MRAIAETGFDAIYLIAVINIGILMIRRCEGNQQYRLFGSMAVILGAGDAFHLVPWAVALCTTGLEDYTAALGLGKWITSITMTVFYVLLYYVWRKRYQVTGRSGLTAAVFGLAAARIFLCMMSQNQWLSADPPLSWGIYRNIPFALLGLLVILLFYQSAKEHKDHAFRWMWLTIVLSFGFYLPV
;
A
#
# COMPACT_ATOMS: atom_id res chain seq x y z
N MET A 1 11.96 -0.65 -26.90
CA MET A 1 12.56 0.35 -26.00
C MET A 1 11.70 0.62 -24.78
N ARG A 2 10.37 0.83 -24.90
CA ARG A 2 9.47 1.08 -23.76
C ARG A 2 9.50 -0.06 -22.72
N ALA A 3 9.32 -1.32 -23.13
CA ALA A 3 9.34 -2.47 -22.23
C ALA A 3 10.62 -2.58 -21.40
N ILE A 4 11.79 -2.36 -22.03
CA ILE A 4 13.09 -2.41 -21.33
C ILE A 4 13.21 -1.29 -20.29
N ALA A 5 12.75 -0.09 -20.62
CA ALA A 5 12.78 1.04 -19.69
C ALA A 5 11.84 0.82 -18.49
N GLU A 6 10.62 0.34 -18.73
CA GLU A 6 9.65 0.01 -17.66
C GLU A 6 10.19 -1.10 -16.77
N THR A 7 10.63 -2.22 -17.33
CA THR A 7 11.20 -3.34 -16.57
C THR A 7 12.43 -2.93 -15.76
N GLY A 8 13.32 -2.10 -16.35
CA GLY A 8 14.49 -1.58 -15.66
C GLY A 8 14.11 -0.68 -14.48
N PHE A 9 13.13 0.19 -14.64
CA PHE A 9 12.61 1.04 -13.57
C PHE A 9 11.99 0.20 -12.44
N ASP A 10 11.14 -0.77 -12.76
CA ASP A 10 10.49 -1.65 -11.79
C ASP A 10 11.50 -2.44 -10.97
N ALA A 11 12.54 -3.00 -11.63
CA ALA A 11 13.61 -3.73 -10.95
C ALA A 11 14.40 -2.82 -9.99
N ILE A 12 14.79 -1.63 -10.42
CA ILE A 12 15.50 -0.65 -9.57
C ILE A 12 14.62 -0.23 -8.40
N TYR A 13 13.35 0.04 -8.64
CA TYR A 13 12.37 0.41 -7.62
C TYR A 13 12.27 -0.69 -6.55
N LEU A 14 12.00 -1.94 -6.94
CA LEU A 14 11.84 -3.05 -6.00
C LEU A 14 13.11 -3.29 -5.18
N ILE A 15 14.27 -3.31 -5.83
CA ILE A 15 15.57 -3.47 -5.15
C ILE A 15 15.79 -2.33 -4.15
N ALA A 16 15.57 -1.09 -4.55
CA ALA A 16 15.78 0.07 -3.70
C ALA A 16 14.83 0.06 -2.49
N VAL A 17 13.53 -0.12 -2.70
CA VAL A 17 12.52 -0.07 -1.63
C VAL A 17 12.75 -1.18 -0.61
N ILE A 18 12.99 -2.41 -1.06
CA ILE A 18 13.23 -3.56 -0.15
C ILE A 18 14.54 -3.38 0.62
N ASN A 19 15.64 -3.00 -0.04
CA ASN A 19 16.92 -2.78 0.64
C ASN A 19 16.86 -1.65 1.65
N ILE A 20 16.25 -0.49 1.30
CA ILE A 20 16.05 0.61 2.23
C ILE A 20 15.23 0.13 3.42
N GLY A 21 14.13 -0.60 3.19
CA GLY A 21 13.29 -1.14 4.25
C GLY A 21 14.06 -2.06 5.21
N ILE A 22 14.86 -3.00 4.68
CA ILE A 22 15.70 -3.91 5.47
C ILE A 22 16.76 -3.12 6.26
N LEU A 23 17.41 -2.15 5.64
CA LEU A 23 18.41 -1.30 6.31
C LEU A 23 17.79 -0.51 7.46
N MET A 24 16.60 0.06 7.27
CA MET A 24 15.88 0.77 8.32
C MET A 24 15.52 -0.15 9.50
N ILE A 25 15.09 -1.38 9.22
CA ILE A 25 14.78 -2.37 10.27
C ILE A 25 16.06 -2.76 11.03
N ARG A 26 17.16 -3.00 10.32
CA ARG A 26 18.44 -3.42 10.94
C ARG A 26 19.08 -2.31 11.76
N ARG A 27 18.96 -1.06 11.33
CA ARG A 27 19.55 0.12 11.98
C ARG A 27 18.58 0.88 12.87
N CYS A 28 17.47 0.27 13.29
CA CYS A 28 16.46 0.98 14.07
C CYS A 28 16.89 1.32 15.51
N GLU A 29 17.92 0.64 16.08
CA GLU A 29 18.49 0.92 17.41
C GLU A 29 17.43 1.20 18.49
N GLY A 30 16.32 0.43 18.44
CA GLY A 30 15.16 0.62 19.33
C GLY A 30 14.16 1.69 18.89
N ASN A 31 14.45 2.49 17.85
CA ASN A 31 13.51 3.47 17.33
C ASN A 31 12.36 2.77 16.58
N GLN A 32 11.21 2.66 17.26
CA GLN A 32 10.03 1.99 16.72
C GLN A 32 9.49 2.64 15.44
N GLN A 33 9.66 3.95 15.26
CA GLN A 33 9.22 4.65 14.05
C GLN A 33 10.02 4.22 12.84
N TYR A 34 11.35 4.08 12.98
CA TYR A 34 12.23 3.55 11.94
C TYR A 34 11.85 2.11 11.57
N ARG A 35 11.57 1.28 12.58
CA ARG A 35 11.13 -0.10 12.35
C ARG A 35 9.80 -0.17 11.60
N LEU A 36 8.84 0.70 11.94
CA LEU A 36 7.55 0.76 11.24
C LEU A 36 7.72 1.17 9.77
N PHE A 37 8.48 2.24 9.49
CA PHE A 37 8.74 2.65 8.12
C PHE A 37 9.48 1.57 7.32
N GLY A 38 10.48 0.93 7.92
CA GLY A 38 11.18 -0.17 7.29
C GLY A 38 10.26 -1.36 6.98
N SER A 39 9.38 -1.73 7.92
CA SER A 39 8.39 -2.79 7.69
C SER A 39 7.39 -2.42 6.58
N MET A 40 6.94 -1.16 6.55
CA MET A 40 6.07 -0.66 5.49
C MET A 40 6.74 -0.76 4.11
N ALA A 41 8.01 -0.36 4.00
CA ALA A 41 8.76 -0.43 2.75
C ALA A 41 8.93 -1.89 2.27
N VAL A 42 9.26 -2.82 3.18
CA VAL A 42 9.40 -4.24 2.83
C VAL A 42 8.07 -4.85 2.41
N ILE A 43 6.98 -4.56 3.12
CA ILE A 43 5.64 -5.08 2.80
C ILE A 43 5.16 -4.53 1.45
N LEU A 44 5.38 -3.23 1.20
CA LEU A 44 5.04 -2.59 -0.06
C LEU A 44 5.82 -3.23 -1.21
N GLY A 45 7.14 -3.24 -1.13
CA GLY A 45 7.99 -3.80 -2.18
C GLY A 45 7.74 -5.30 -2.42
N ALA A 46 7.51 -6.09 -1.36
CA ALA A 46 7.16 -7.49 -1.50
C ALA A 46 5.77 -7.67 -2.16
N GLY A 47 4.78 -6.85 -1.79
CA GLY A 47 3.45 -6.87 -2.42
C GLY A 47 3.52 -6.49 -3.89
N ASP A 48 4.21 -5.39 -4.20
CA ASP A 48 4.37 -4.91 -5.57
C ASP A 48 5.13 -5.90 -6.46
N ALA A 49 6.09 -6.66 -5.91
CA ALA A 49 6.83 -7.67 -6.66
C ALA A 49 5.92 -8.74 -7.28
N PHE A 50 4.83 -9.13 -6.59
CA PHE A 50 3.86 -10.10 -7.13
C PHE A 50 3.10 -9.58 -8.35
N HIS A 51 3.04 -8.28 -8.56
CA HIS A 51 2.44 -7.67 -9.74
C HIS A 51 3.48 -7.25 -10.78
N LEU A 52 4.54 -6.56 -10.35
CA LEU A 52 5.55 -6.00 -11.24
C LEU A 52 6.43 -7.05 -11.90
N VAL A 53 6.75 -8.16 -11.20
CA VAL A 53 7.56 -9.23 -11.81
C VAL A 53 6.82 -9.93 -12.95
N PRO A 54 5.55 -10.41 -12.79
CA PRO A 54 4.79 -10.95 -13.91
C PRO A 54 4.57 -9.93 -15.03
N TRP A 55 4.37 -8.65 -14.69
CA TRP A 55 4.23 -7.57 -15.68
C TRP A 55 5.50 -7.43 -16.54
N ALA A 56 6.66 -7.34 -15.89
CA ALA A 56 7.95 -7.24 -16.59
C ALA A 56 8.23 -8.46 -17.48
N VAL A 57 7.95 -9.68 -16.96
CA VAL A 57 8.11 -10.92 -17.75
C VAL A 57 7.16 -10.92 -18.95
N ALA A 58 5.90 -10.55 -18.76
CA ALA A 58 4.91 -10.47 -19.84
C ALA A 58 5.32 -9.49 -20.95
N LEU A 59 5.84 -8.30 -20.57
CA LEU A 59 6.33 -7.30 -21.53
C LEU A 59 7.56 -7.77 -22.33
N CYS A 60 8.38 -8.64 -21.73
CA CYS A 60 9.61 -9.12 -22.36
C CYS A 60 9.44 -10.45 -23.11
N THR A 61 8.26 -11.10 -23.03
CA THR A 61 8.02 -12.42 -23.64
C THR A 61 6.82 -12.43 -24.58
N THR A 62 5.73 -13.09 -24.17
CA THR A 62 4.58 -13.41 -25.03
C THR A 62 3.45 -12.36 -24.97
N GLY A 63 3.53 -11.40 -24.06
CA GLY A 63 2.52 -10.35 -23.88
C GLY A 63 1.65 -10.56 -22.64
N LEU A 64 0.83 -9.54 -22.34
CA LEU A 64 0.04 -9.48 -21.11
C LEU A 64 -1.09 -10.51 -21.03
N GLU A 65 -1.59 -10.96 -22.17
CA GLU A 65 -2.72 -11.88 -22.27
C GLU A 65 -2.40 -13.24 -21.66
N ASP A 66 -1.18 -13.74 -21.87
CA ASP A 66 -0.72 -15.03 -21.32
C ASP A 66 -0.48 -14.99 -19.82
N TYR A 67 -0.34 -13.80 -19.22
CA TYR A 67 -0.06 -13.59 -17.80
C TYR A 67 -1.26 -13.11 -17.00
N THR A 68 -2.47 -13.12 -17.57
CA THR A 68 -3.68 -12.60 -16.92
C THR A 68 -3.87 -13.13 -15.50
N ALA A 69 -3.72 -14.43 -15.28
CA ALA A 69 -3.88 -15.04 -13.96
C ALA A 69 -2.80 -14.58 -12.98
N ALA A 70 -1.54 -14.49 -13.41
CA ALA A 70 -0.43 -14.04 -12.57
C ALA A 70 -0.58 -12.55 -12.19
N LEU A 71 -1.00 -11.72 -13.14
CA LEU A 71 -1.27 -10.29 -12.93
C LEU A 71 -2.46 -10.10 -11.98
N GLY A 72 -3.52 -10.89 -12.14
CA GLY A 72 -4.67 -10.85 -11.25
C GLY A 72 -4.34 -11.27 -9.82
N LEU A 73 -3.53 -12.32 -9.65
CA LEU A 73 -3.00 -12.73 -8.34
C LEU A 73 -2.12 -11.62 -7.73
N GLY A 74 -1.28 -10.99 -8.54
CA GLY A 74 -0.48 -9.84 -8.12
C GLY A 74 -1.34 -8.69 -7.60
N LYS A 75 -2.39 -8.30 -8.33
CA LYS A 75 -3.35 -7.26 -7.90
C LYS A 75 -4.05 -7.63 -6.58
N TRP A 76 -4.43 -8.89 -6.41
CA TRP A 76 -5.02 -9.37 -5.17
C TRP A 76 -4.07 -9.22 -3.97
N ILE A 77 -2.83 -9.69 -4.10
CA ILE A 77 -1.79 -9.60 -3.07
C ILE A 77 -1.49 -8.12 -2.76
N THR A 78 -1.30 -7.29 -3.78
CA THR A 78 -1.05 -5.84 -3.62
C THR A 78 -2.22 -5.16 -2.90
N SER A 79 -3.47 -5.53 -3.18
CA SER A 79 -4.64 -4.99 -2.47
C SER A 79 -4.60 -5.27 -0.96
N ILE A 80 -4.15 -6.47 -0.57
CA ILE A 80 -4.01 -6.85 0.85
C ILE A 80 -2.81 -6.13 1.48
N THR A 81 -1.65 -6.15 0.84
CA THR A 81 -0.42 -5.52 1.37
C THR A 81 -0.56 -4.01 1.51
N MET A 82 -1.25 -3.35 0.58
CA MET A 82 -1.59 -1.94 0.69
C MET A 82 -2.52 -1.65 1.87
N THR A 83 -3.47 -2.53 2.16
CA THR A 83 -4.32 -2.38 3.35
C THR A 83 -3.47 -2.46 4.63
N VAL A 84 -2.57 -3.43 4.73
CA VAL A 84 -1.63 -3.56 5.85
C VAL A 84 -0.71 -2.34 5.94
N PHE A 85 -0.22 -1.82 4.82
CA PHE A 85 0.58 -0.60 4.76
C PHE A 85 -0.14 0.59 5.42
N TYR A 86 -1.43 0.82 5.13
CA TYR A 86 -2.20 1.92 5.72
C TYR A 86 -2.48 1.70 7.21
N VAL A 87 -2.64 0.46 7.66
CA VAL A 87 -2.72 0.14 9.10
C VAL A 87 -1.39 0.47 9.79
N LEU A 88 -0.25 0.13 9.20
CA LEU A 88 1.07 0.48 9.74
C LEU A 88 1.29 1.99 9.74
N LEU A 89 0.84 2.70 8.71
CA LEU A 89 0.90 4.15 8.62
C LEU A 89 0.09 4.82 9.74
N TYR A 90 -1.08 4.27 10.09
CA TYR A 90 -1.82 4.68 11.28
C TYR A 90 -1.00 4.49 12.55
N TYR A 91 -0.23 3.40 12.70
CA TYR A 91 0.65 3.21 13.85
C TYR A 91 1.85 4.16 13.85
N VAL A 92 2.38 4.54 12.67
CA VAL A 92 3.38 5.61 12.56
C VAL A 92 2.82 6.91 13.11
N TRP A 93 1.58 7.29 12.73
CA TRP A 93 0.90 8.46 13.27
C TRP A 93 0.76 8.40 14.79
N ARG A 94 0.27 7.28 15.33
CA ARG A 94 0.14 7.10 16.78
C ARG A 94 1.46 7.27 17.53
N LYS A 95 2.54 6.71 16.98
CA LYS A 95 3.88 6.81 17.59
C LYS A 95 4.45 8.21 17.48
N ARG A 96 4.28 8.87 16.33
CA ARG A 96 4.78 10.22 16.11
C ARG A 96 4.18 11.22 17.09
N TYR A 97 2.87 11.16 17.28
CA TYR A 97 2.14 12.10 18.13
C TYR A 97 1.81 11.55 19.53
N GLN A 98 2.43 10.43 19.90
CA GLN A 98 2.27 9.78 21.22
C GLN A 98 0.80 9.59 21.64
N VAL A 99 -0.05 9.28 20.67
CA VAL A 99 -1.49 9.12 20.88
C VAL A 99 -1.76 7.84 21.65
N THR A 100 -2.25 8.01 22.90
CA THR A 100 -2.73 6.93 23.77
C THR A 100 -4.25 6.91 23.82
N GLY A 101 -4.84 5.77 24.10
CA GLY A 101 -6.30 5.63 24.10
C GLY A 101 -6.89 5.61 22.69
N ARG A 102 -8.03 6.27 22.48
CA ARG A 102 -8.80 6.33 21.23
C ARG A 102 -9.11 4.93 20.66
N SER A 103 -9.59 4.01 21.50
CA SER A 103 -9.96 2.64 21.12
C SER A 103 -10.97 2.59 19.97
N GLY A 104 -11.94 3.51 19.96
CA GLY A 104 -12.92 3.63 18.87
C GLY A 104 -12.28 3.93 17.51
N LEU A 105 -11.28 4.83 17.47
CA LEU A 105 -10.54 5.12 16.24
C LEU A 105 -9.74 3.89 15.76
N THR A 106 -9.08 3.19 16.71
CA THR A 106 -8.36 1.96 16.37
C THR A 106 -9.32 0.89 15.85
N ALA A 107 -10.48 0.72 16.49
CA ALA A 107 -11.51 -0.21 16.01
C ALA A 107 -12.01 0.16 14.61
N ALA A 108 -12.19 1.45 14.31
CA ALA A 108 -12.58 1.91 12.96
C ALA A 108 -11.52 1.57 11.90
N VAL A 109 -10.24 1.81 12.20
CA VAL A 109 -9.13 1.47 11.29
C VAL A 109 -9.09 -0.03 11.00
N PHE A 110 -9.16 -0.87 12.04
CA PHE A 110 -9.18 -2.33 11.87
C PHE A 110 -10.46 -2.83 11.20
N GLY A 111 -11.60 -2.23 11.51
CA GLY A 111 -12.88 -2.56 10.88
C GLY A 111 -12.87 -2.29 9.37
N LEU A 112 -12.36 -1.11 8.95
CA LEU A 112 -12.20 -0.77 7.52
C LEU A 112 -11.18 -1.69 6.82
N ALA A 113 -10.06 -1.98 7.49
CA ALA A 113 -9.04 -2.89 6.94
C ALA A 113 -9.60 -4.32 6.79
N ALA A 114 -10.29 -4.83 7.80
CA ALA A 114 -10.92 -6.14 7.76
C ALA A 114 -12.03 -6.22 6.69
N ALA A 115 -12.88 -5.19 6.59
CA ALA A 115 -13.91 -5.11 5.55
C ALA A 115 -13.29 -5.14 4.14
N ARG A 116 -12.20 -4.39 3.90
CA ARG A 116 -11.50 -4.44 2.62
C ARG A 116 -10.93 -5.83 2.33
N ILE A 117 -10.17 -6.40 3.27
CA ILE A 117 -9.59 -7.73 3.09
C ILE A 117 -10.68 -8.76 2.82
N PHE A 118 -11.78 -8.72 3.56
CA PHE A 118 -12.93 -9.61 3.34
C PHE A 118 -13.50 -9.44 1.93
N LEU A 119 -13.72 -8.21 1.46
CA LEU A 119 -14.20 -7.95 0.11
C LEU A 119 -13.19 -8.43 -0.95
N CYS A 120 -11.89 -8.29 -0.73
CA CYS A 120 -10.85 -8.82 -1.63
C CYS A 120 -10.84 -10.35 -1.70
N MET A 121 -11.27 -11.04 -0.65
CA MET A 121 -11.36 -12.52 -0.61
C MET A 121 -12.59 -13.07 -1.34
N MET A 122 -13.55 -12.24 -1.71
CA MET A 122 -14.77 -12.65 -2.39
C MET A 122 -14.47 -13.15 -3.82
N SER A 123 -15.00 -14.31 -4.18
CA SER A 123 -14.82 -14.93 -5.52
C SER A 123 -15.36 -14.08 -6.65
N GLN A 124 -16.34 -13.22 -6.36
CA GLN A 124 -16.96 -12.29 -7.32
C GLN A 124 -15.98 -11.25 -7.88
N ASN A 125 -14.80 -11.05 -7.25
CA ASN A 125 -13.74 -10.20 -7.80
C ASN A 125 -13.16 -10.75 -9.11
N GLN A 126 -13.25 -12.06 -9.34
CA GLN A 126 -12.76 -12.75 -10.54
C GLN A 126 -11.30 -12.35 -10.87
N TRP A 127 -10.43 -12.35 -9.86
CA TRP A 127 -9.04 -11.90 -9.98
C TRP A 127 -8.25 -12.53 -11.11
N LEU A 128 -8.60 -13.78 -11.50
CA LEU A 128 -7.90 -14.53 -12.53
C LEU A 128 -8.53 -14.35 -13.92
N SER A 129 -9.58 -13.55 -14.03
CA SER A 129 -10.26 -13.25 -15.31
C SER A 129 -9.55 -12.14 -16.06
N ALA A 130 -9.58 -12.21 -17.39
CA ALA A 130 -9.13 -11.12 -18.25
C ALA A 130 -10.05 -9.89 -18.14
N ASP A 131 -11.33 -10.09 -17.81
CA ASP A 131 -12.34 -9.03 -17.71
C ASP A 131 -13.05 -9.08 -16.35
N PRO A 132 -12.38 -8.63 -15.27
CA PRO A 132 -12.95 -8.63 -13.93
C PRO A 132 -14.06 -7.58 -13.82
N PRO A 133 -15.16 -7.83 -13.06
CA PRO A 133 -16.30 -6.92 -12.96
C PRO A 133 -15.92 -5.61 -12.24
N LEU A 134 -16.11 -4.49 -12.92
CA LEU A 134 -15.80 -3.14 -12.41
C LEU A 134 -16.52 -2.83 -11.08
N SER A 135 -17.75 -3.31 -10.92
CA SER A 135 -18.54 -3.09 -9.70
C SER A 135 -17.84 -3.62 -8.45
N TRP A 136 -17.24 -4.79 -8.51
CA TRP A 136 -16.47 -5.37 -7.41
C TRP A 136 -15.16 -4.62 -7.16
N GLY A 137 -14.56 -4.10 -8.22
CA GLY A 137 -13.45 -3.15 -8.12
C GLY A 137 -13.82 -1.94 -7.27
N ILE A 138 -15.00 -1.35 -7.50
CA ILE A 138 -15.50 -0.21 -6.73
C ILE A 138 -15.81 -0.63 -5.28
N TYR A 139 -16.56 -1.71 -5.07
CA TYR A 139 -16.99 -2.12 -3.73
C TYR A 139 -15.81 -2.40 -2.79
N ARG A 140 -14.77 -3.11 -3.24
CA ARG A 140 -13.58 -3.37 -2.43
C ARG A 140 -12.76 -2.12 -2.13
N ASN A 141 -12.84 -1.10 -2.99
CA ASN A 141 -12.08 0.14 -2.81
C ASN A 141 -12.79 1.17 -1.92
N ILE A 142 -14.10 1.05 -1.64
CA ILE A 142 -14.81 1.95 -0.71
C ILE A 142 -14.18 1.94 0.69
N PRO A 143 -14.02 0.80 1.40
CA PRO A 143 -13.41 0.80 2.72
C PRO A 143 -11.94 1.26 2.68
N PHE A 144 -11.23 1.04 1.57
CA PHE A 144 -9.87 1.55 1.40
C PHE A 144 -9.84 3.07 1.24
N ALA A 145 -10.76 3.64 0.47
CA ALA A 145 -10.89 5.08 0.32
C ALA A 145 -11.17 5.75 1.67
N LEU A 146 -12.05 5.16 2.47
CA LEU A 146 -12.36 5.66 3.80
C LEU A 146 -11.16 5.55 4.74
N LEU A 147 -10.43 4.43 4.71
CA LEU A 147 -9.21 4.24 5.49
C LEU A 147 -8.11 5.25 5.11
N GLY A 148 -7.88 5.43 3.80
CA GLY A 148 -6.91 6.41 3.29
C GLY A 148 -7.26 7.83 3.70
N LEU A 149 -8.52 8.24 3.52
CA LEU A 149 -9.01 9.56 3.90
C LEU A 149 -8.83 9.79 5.42
N LEU A 150 -9.19 8.80 6.24
CA LEU A 150 -9.02 8.86 7.68
C LEU A 150 -7.55 9.11 8.06
N VAL A 151 -6.61 8.35 7.49
CA VAL A 151 -5.18 8.52 7.75
C VAL A 151 -4.66 9.87 7.29
N ILE A 152 -5.09 10.35 6.11
CA ILE A 152 -4.75 11.68 5.59
C ILE A 152 -5.18 12.77 6.58
N LEU A 153 -6.44 12.73 7.04
CA LEU A 153 -6.97 13.70 7.98
C LEU A 153 -6.24 13.69 9.32
N LEU A 154 -5.88 12.50 9.83
CA LEU A 154 -5.12 12.35 11.07
C LEU A 154 -3.73 13.02 10.97
N PHE A 155 -3.00 12.80 9.88
CA PHE A 155 -1.70 13.43 9.68
C PHE A 155 -1.84 14.94 9.48
N TYR A 156 -2.82 15.40 8.69
CA TYR A 156 -3.04 16.82 8.45
C TYR A 156 -3.35 17.58 9.74
N GLN A 157 -4.32 17.09 10.53
CA GLN A 157 -4.72 17.75 11.78
C GLN A 157 -3.59 17.76 12.79
N SER A 158 -2.95 16.61 13.03
CA SER A 158 -1.89 16.49 14.03
C SER A 158 -0.64 17.29 13.66
N ALA A 159 -0.26 17.31 12.38
CA ALA A 159 0.88 18.12 11.95
C ALA A 159 0.62 19.63 12.13
N LYS A 160 -0.62 20.07 11.91
CA LYS A 160 -1.04 21.45 12.13
C LYS A 160 -1.08 21.81 13.63
N GLU A 161 -1.69 20.96 14.47
CA GLU A 161 -1.81 21.18 15.91
C GLU A 161 -0.45 21.21 16.60
N HIS A 162 0.45 20.30 16.27
CA HIS A 162 1.78 20.19 16.88
C HIS A 162 2.85 21.05 16.19
N LYS A 163 2.51 21.81 15.15
CA LYS A 163 3.46 22.61 14.33
C LYS A 163 4.65 21.75 13.85
N ASP A 164 4.38 20.50 13.47
CA ASP A 164 5.41 19.52 13.11
C ASP A 164 5.99 19.80 11.73
N HIS A 165 7.11 20.49 11.68
CA HIS A 165 7.79 20.85 10.42
C HIS A 165 8.26 19.64 9.62
N ALA A 166 8.63 18.52 10.29
CA ALA A 166 9.13 17.32 9.62
C ALA A 166 8.00 16.55 8.90
N PHE A 167 6.79 16.50 9.49
CA PHE A 167 5.65 15.76 8.95
C PHE A 167 4.56 16.66 8.34
N ARG A 168 4.80 17.96 8.21
CA ARG A 168 3.78 18.91 7.71
C ARG A 168 3.27 18.58 6.31
N TRP A 169 4.07 17.93 5.48
CA TRP A 169 3.73 17.53 4.12
C TRP A 169 3.37 16.04 3.98
N MET A 170 3.39 15.28 5.09
CA MET A 170 3.11 13.84 5.04
C MET A 170 1.71 13.54 4.50
N TRP A 171 0.71 14.34 4.87
CA TRP A 171 -0.64 14.19 4.34
C TRP A 171 -0.68 14.32 2.81
N LEU A 172 0.10 15.27 2.25
CA LEU A 172 0.17 15.44 0.79
C LEU A 172 0.84 14.25 0.11
N THR A 173 1.91 13.72 0.68
CA THR A 173 2.56 12.50 0.20
C THR A 173 1.58 11.33 0.18
N ILE A 174 0.77 11.20 1.23
CA ILE A 174 -0.26 10.15 1.32
C ILE A 174 -1.36 10.37 0.25
N VAL A 175 -1.83 11.60 0.05
CA VAL A 175 -2.81 11.93 -1.00
C VAL A 175 -2.30 11.56 -2.38
N LEU A 176 -1.06 11.95 -2.71
CA LEU A 176 -0.46 11.62 -4.00
C LEU A 176 -0.31 10.11 -4.19
N SER A 177 0.26 9.41 -3.21
CA SER A 177 0.38 7.95 -3.24
C SER A 177 -0.99 7.28 -3.40
N PHE A 178 -1.97 7.73 -2.63
CA PHE A 178 -3.34 7.20 -2.67
C PHE A 178 -3.99 7.40 -4.04
N GLY A 179 -3.79 8.57 -4.66
CA GLY A 179 -4.33 8.88 -5.99
C GLY A 179 -3.80 7.95 -7.09
N PHE A 180 -2.56 7.46 -6.95
CA PHE A 180 -1.98 6.50 -7.89
C PHE A 180 -2.47 5.06 -7.65
N TYR A 181 -2.75 4.67 -6.41
CA TYR A 181 -3.16 3.29 -6.06
C TYR A 181 -4.67 3.05 -6.07
N LEU A 182 -5.50 4.10 -5.97
CA LEU A 182 -6.96 3.94 -5.93
C LEU A 182 -7.57 3.38 -7.24
N PRO A 183 -7.08 3.78 -8.43
CA PRO A 183 -7.65 3.32 -9.70
C PRO A 183 -7.33 1.87 -10.05
N VAL A 184 -6.39 1.23 -9.36
CA VAL A 184 -5.96 -0.17 -9.58
C VAL A 184 -6.89 -1.11 -8.82
#